data_6ec64f2240d9ceb97f9b10eb30217c78
#
_entry.id   6ec64f2240d9ceb97f9b10eb30217c78
#
_cell.length_a   1.000
_cell.length_b   1.000
_cell.length_c   1.000
_cell.angle_alpha   90.00
_cell.angle_beta   90.00
_cell.angle_gamma   90.00
#
_symmetry.space_group_name_H-M   'P 1'
#
loop_
_entity.id
_entity.type
_entity.pdbx_description
1 polymer ?
#
loop_
_entity_poly.entity_id
_entity_poly.type
_entity_poly.pdbx_seq_one_letter_code
_entity_poly.pdbx_strand_id
1 'polypeptide(L)'
;EITCLDPSASIHYTTDGSIPTLESPKYDGNLVLTETTDLTLRVFRPTGKRSDIVKTHFEKTEYSPATTAAPSNPGLKATWYDFKGKTCAEIAAAPVKKTYRVEDVTIPKGVKSFIIGLTYKGYINIPEDGIYSFYLSSDDGSMLYIDGKQVIDNDGLHAPGEVTGQAALKQGYHPIEVQYFDHGGGSIHLKVCDNDGKEI
;
A
#
# COMPACT_ATOMS: atom_id res chain seq x y z
N GLU A 1 9.98 -5.29 12.64
CA GLU A 1 10.69 -5.49 13.91
C GLU A 1 10.29 -6.84 14.51
N ILE A 2 11.27 -7.60 15.03
CA ILE A 2 11.02 -8.87 15.73
C ILE A 2 11.32 -8.65 17.21
N THR A 3 10.29 -8.71 18.05
CA THR A 3 10.40 -8.48 19.49
C THR A 3 9.71 -9.55 20.32
N CYS A 4 10.17 -9.73 21.57
CA CYS A 4 9.54 -10.58 22.58
C CYS A 4 9.47 -9.83 23.91
N LEU A 5 8.31 -9.85 24.55
CA LEU A 5 8.09 -9.18 25.85
C LEU A 5 8.83 -9.84 27.02
N ASP A 6 9.23 -11.12 26.89
CA ASP A 6 9.97 -11.85 27.92
C ASP A 6 11.48 -11.77 27.62
N PRO A 7 12.26 -10.98 28.38
CA PRO A 7 13.68 -10.78 28.12
C PRO A 7 14.52 -12.07 28.41
N SER A 8 13.98 -13.04 29.10
CA SER A 8 14.64 -14.32 29.37
C SER A 8 14.43 -15.35 28.26
N ALA A 9 13.50 -15.09 27.34
CA ALA A 9 13.20 -16.00 26.25
C ALA A 9 14.18 -15.85 25.08
N SER A 10 14.31 -16.90 24.27
CA SER A 10 15.01 -16.87 22.99
C SER A 10 14.05 -16.98 21.83
N ILE A 11 14.30 -16.23 20.77
CA ILE A 11 13.57 -16.35 19.50
C ILE A 11 14.41 -17.18 18.56
N HIS A 12 13.85 -18.26 18.01
CA HIS A 12 14.50 -19.09 16.99
C HIS A 12 13.69 -19.01 15.70
N TYR A 13 14.37 -19.18 14.58
CA TYR A 13 13.76 -19.05 13.26
C TYR A 13 14.21 -20.12 12.27
N THR A 14 13.43 -20.30 11.21
CA THR A 14 13.78 -21.06 10.01
C THR A 14 13.35 -20.28 8.78
N THR A 15 14.03 -20.51 7.66
CA THR A 15 13.77 -19.87 6.35
C THR A 15 13.38 -20.89 5.27
N ASP A 16 13.18 -22.15 5.67
CA ASP A 16 12.85 -23.29 4.80
C ASP A 16 11.43 -23.84 5.03
N GLY A 17 10.62 -23.13 5.85
CA GLY A 17 9.27 -23.54 6.21
C GLY A 17 9.18 -24.58 7.32
N SER A 18 10.30 -25.09 7.82
CA SER A 18 10.33 -26.03 8.95
C SER A 18 9.91 -25.34 10.25
N ILE A 19 9.50 -26.14 11.25
CA ILE A 19 9.12 -25.60 12.56
C ILE A 19 10.39 -25.36 13.39
N PRO A 20 10.64 -24.11 13.88
CA PRO A 20 11.80 -23.81 14.71
C PRO A 20 11.85 -24.64 15.98
N THR A 21 13.05 -25.14 16.30
CA THR A 21 13.40 -25.84 17.54
C THR A 21 14.50 -25.05 18.28
N LEU A 22 14.92 -25.51 19.46
CA LEU A 22 16.07 -24.92 20.17
C LEU A 22 17.40 -25.06 19.42
N GLU A 23 17.47 -25.97 18.45
CA GLU A 23 18.63 -26.20 17.60
C GLU A 23 18.65 -25.32 16.35
N SER A 24 17.47 -24.70 16.02
CA SER A 24 17.38 -23.76 14.91
C SER A 24 18.16 -22.46 15.22
N PRO A 25 18.56 -21.69 14.20
CA PRO A 25 19.22 -20.41 14.38
C PRO A 25 18.48 -19.51 15.37
N LYS A 26 19.23 -18.89 16.28
CA LYS A 26 18.70 -17.92 17.24
C LYS A 26 18.73 -16.52 16.62
N TYR A 27 17.65 -15.78 16.80
CA TYR A 27 17.60 -14.36 16.44
C TYR A 27 18.37 -13.53 17.47
N ASP A 28 19.34 -12.78 17.03
CA ASP A 28 20.25 -11.95 17.85
C ASP A 28 20.02 -10.44 17.68
N GLY A 29 18.93 -10.05 17.01
CA GLY A 29 18.61 -8.65 16.72
C GLY A 29 18.86 -8.25 15.27
N ASN A 30 19.55 -9.08 14.48
CA ASN A 30 19.79 -8.83 13.06
C ASN A 30 19.51 -10.09 12.22
N LEU A 31 18.72 -9.93 11.17
CA LEU A 31 18.44 -10.98 10.20
C LEU A 31 18.47 -10.38 8.79
N VAL A 32 19.44 -10.80 7.99
CA VAL A 32 19.57 -10.37 6.59
C VAL A 32 18.96 -11.45 5.69
N LEU A 33 17.93 -11.09 4.96
CA LEU A 33 17.30 -11.91 3.93
C LEU A 33 17.74 -11.40 2.56
N THR A 34 18.33 -12.27 1.75
CA THR A 34 18.84 -11.92 0.41
C THR A 34 17.97 -12.43 -0.72
N GLU A 35 17.01 -13.30 -0.40
CA GLU A 35 16.07 -13.92 -1.34
C GLU A 35 14.66 -13.88 -0.76
N THR A 36 13.64 -14.06 -1.61
CA THR A 36 12.24 -14.25 -1.18
C THR A 36 12.18 -15.39 -0.17
N THR A 37 11.63 -15.14 1.01
CA THR A 37 11.76 -16.02 2.16
C THR A 37 10.44 -16.11 2.95
N ASP A 38 10.03 -17.35 3.23
CA ASP A 38 9.00 -17.65 4.23
C ASP A 38 9.69 -17.83 5.60
N LEU A 39 9.64 -16.78 6.41
CA LEU A 39 10.23 -16.79 7.74
C LEU A 39 9.27 -17.39 8.75
N THR A 40 9.71 -18.43 9.47
CA THR A 40 8.96 -19.04 10.56
C THR A 40 9.69 -18.76 11.87
N LEU A 41 8.99 -18.27 12.88
CA LEU A 41 9.52 -17.85 14.17
C LEU A 41 8.85 -18.59 15.31
N ARG A 42 9.62 -18.87 16.37
CA ARG A 42 9.10 -19.43 17.63
C ARG A 42 9.91 -18.93 18.80
N VAL A 43 9.22 -18.62 19.89
CA VAL A 43 9.84 -18.22 21.17
C VAL A 43 9.95 -19.42 22.09
N PHE A 44 11.10 -19.57 22.75
CA PHE A 44 11.37 -20.58 23.77
C PHE A 44 11.75 -19.91 25.09
N ARG A 45 11.12 -20.34 26.18
CA ARG A 45 11.41 -19.87 27.54
C ARG A 45 12.35 -20.85 28.27
N PRO A 46 13.17 -20.38 29.22
CA PRO A 46 14.02 -21.24 30.03
C PRO A 46 13.23 -22.33 30.79
N THR A 47 11.94 -22.11 31.02
CA THR A 47 11.04 -23.08 31.66
C THR A 47 10.62 -24.24 30.76
N GLY A 48 11.11 -24.30 29.51
CA GLY A 48 10.72 -25.29 28.50
C GLY A 48 9.42 -24.98 27.77
N LYS A 49 8.70 -23.89 28.16
CA LYS A 49 7.51 -23.43 27.44
C LYS A 49 7.91 -22.78 26.11
N ARG A 50 7.03 -22.92 25.12
CA ARG A 50 7.21 -22.38 23.78
C ARG A 50 5.95 -21.64 23.32
N SER A 51 6.10 -20.64 22.45
CA SER A 51 4.98 -19.94 21.82
C SER A 51 4.34 -20.77 20.72
N ASP A 52 3.22 -20.26 20.20
CA ASP A 52 2.75 -20.62 18.88
C ASP A 52 3.76 -20.20 17.80
N ILE A 53 3.56 -20.70 16.60
CA ILE A 53 4.40 -20.39 15.45
C ILE A 53 3.90 -19.09 14.83
N VAL A 54 4.82 -18.17 14.55
CA VAL A 54 4.56 -16.97 13.75
C VAL A 54 5.20 -17.18 12.38
N LYS A 55 4.41 -16.98 11.31
CA LYS A 55 4.88 -17.05 9.92
C LYS A 55 4.71 -15.69 9.26
N THR A 56 5.71 -15.30 8.49
CA THR A 56 5.67 -14.09 7.66
C THR A 56 6.42 -14.33 6.35
N HIS A 57 5.94 -13.73 5.28
CA HIS A 57 6.54 -13.80 3.95
C HIS A 57 7.28 -12.51 3.66
N PHE A 58 8.51 -12.61 3.15
CA PHE A 58 9.30 -11.50 2.62
C PHE A 58 9.57 -11.76 1.14
N GLU A 59 9.15 -10.86 0.28
CA GLU A 59 9.39 -10.93 -1.14
C GLU A 59 10.58 -10.04 -1.52
N LYS A 60 11.59 -10.63 -2.18
CA LYS A 60 12.65 -9.87 -2.83
C LYS A 60 12.10 -9.27 -4.11
N THR A 61 12.12 -7.96 -4.21
CA THR A 61 11.61 -7.23 -5.37
C THR A 61 12.66 -6.30 -5.96
N GLU A 62 12.51 -5.97 -7.23
CA GLU A 62 13.32 -4.96 -7.90
C GLU A 62 12.60 -3.62 -7.88
N TYR A 63 13.38 -2.53 -7.73
CA TYR A 63 12.83 -1.19 -7.79
C TYR A 63 12.32 -0.84 -9.20
N SER A 64 11.07 -0.45 -9.33
CA SER A 64 10.52 0.10 -10.56
C SER A 64 11.26 1.37 -10.96
N PRO A 65 11.69 1.51 -12.23
CA PRO A 65 12.40 2.70 -12.67
C PRO A 65 11.48 3.91 -12.74
N ALA A 66 12.01 5.07 -12.35
CA ALA A 66 11.30 6.33 -12.51
C ALA A 66 11.14 6.71 -13.99
N THR A 67 10.13 7.53 -14.32
CA THR A 67 10.01 8.11 -15.67
C THR A 67 11.13 9.11 -15.92
N THR A 68 11.58 9.15 -17.19
CA THR A 68 12.67 10.05 -17.62
C THR A 68 12.23 11.50 -17.75
N ALA A 69 10.93 11.77 -17.81
CA ALA A 69 10.38 13.10 -18.01
C ALA A 69 9.71 13.61 -16.74
N ALA A 70 10.14 14.76 -16.23
CA ALA A 70 9.43 15.46 -15.16
C ALA A 70 8.03 15.92 -15.67
N PRO A 71 7.01 15.87 -14.81
CA PRO A 71 5.68 16.35 -15.16
C PRO A 71 5.69 17.85 -15.48
N SER A 72 5.04 18.25 -16.56
CA SER A 72 4.95 19.66 -16.98
C SER A 72 4.01 20.49 -16.11
N ASN A 73 3.11 19.84 -15.37
CA ASN A 73 2.13 20.49 -14.52
C ASN A 73 2.09 19.81 -13.15
N PRO A 74 2.15 20.58 -12.04
CA PRO A 74 2.05 20.03 -10.69
C PRO A 74 0.64 19.52 -10.38
N GLY A 75 0.53 18.66 -9.36
CA GLY A 75 -0.71 18.09 -8.86
C GLY A 75 -1.30 17.01 -9.76
N LEU A 76 -2.52 16.58 -9.40
CA LEU A 76 -3.24 15.50 -10.06
C LEU A 76 -4.38 16.04 -10.93
N LYS A 77 -4.61 15.38 -12.07
CA LYS A 77 -5.81 15.57 -12.88
C LYS A 77 -6.91 14.69 -12.29
N ALA A 78 -7.87 15.29 -11.59
CA ALA A 78 -9.07 14.62 -11.12
C ALA A 78 -10.17 14.74 -12.17
N THR A 79 -10.72 13.62 -12.63
CA THR A 79 -11.84 13.59 -13.60
C THR A 79 -13.07 13.03 -12.90
N TRP A 80 -14.16 13.80 -12.92
CA TRP A 80 -15.46 13.42 -12.40
C TRP A 80 -16.35 12.87 -13.52
N TYR A 81 -16.97 11.71 -13.23
CA TYR A 81 -17.83 10.98 -14.17
C TYR A 81 -19.29 10.94 -13.67
N ASP A 82 -20.23 10.84 -14.61
CA ASP A 82 -21.64 10.51 -14.33
C ASP A 82 -21.75 9.00 -14.09
N PHE A 83 -21.33 8.59 -12.91
CA PHE A 83 -21.13 7.20 -12.55
C PHE A 83 -22.36 6.64 -11.81
N LYS A 84 -22.71 5.38 -12.12
CA LYS A 84 -23.80 4.63 -11.48
C LYS A 84 -23.44 3.16 -11.24
N GLY A 85 -22.18 2.81 -11.54
CA GLY A 85 -21.64 1.46 -11.35
C GLY A 85 -21.35 1.15 -9.89
N LYS A 86 -20.82 -0.04 -9.64
CA LYS A 86 -20.50 -0.55 -8.29
C LYS A 86 -19.05 -1.03 -8.17
N THR A 87 -18.26 -0.82 -9.21
CA THR A 87 -16.83 -1.18 -9.24
C THR A 87 -16.01 -0.10 -9.94
N CYS A 88 -14.76 0.06 -9.56
CA CYS A 88 -13.85 1.03 -10.16
C CYS A 88 -13.63 0.79 -11.67
N ALA A 89 -13.66 -0.47 -12.10
CA ALA A 89 -13.49 -0.84 -13.51
C ALA A 89 -14.57 -0.23 -14.42
N GLU A 90 -15.77 0.05 -13.90
CA GLU A 90 -16.87 0.62 -14.65
C GLU A 90 -16.74 2.14 -14.86
N ILE A 91 -15.85 2.83 -14.11
CA ILE A 91 -15.73 4.30 -14.16
C ILE A 91 -15.33 4.78 -15.55
N ALA A 92 -14.39 4.06 -16.21
CA ALA A 92 -13.87 4.48 -17.51
C ALA A 92 -14.91 4.49 -18.63
N ALA A 93 -16.00 3.72 -18.49
CA ALA A 93 -17.11 3.69 -19.45
C ALA A 93 -18.17 4.78 -19.21
N ALA A 94 -18.12 5.46 -18.05
CA ALA A 94 -19.09 6.48 -17.70
C ALA A 94 -18.80 7.83 -18.40
N PRO A 95 -19.82 8.64 -18.68
CA PRO A 95 -19.63 9.97 -19.29
C PRO A 95 -18.85 10.91 -18.36
N VAL A 96 -17.85 11.60 -18.91
CA VAL A 96 -17.10 12.63 -18.18
C VAL A 96 -18.00 13.85 -17.94
N LYS A 97 -18.12 14.28 -16.70
CA LYS A 97 -18.81 15.53 -16.31
C LYS A 97 -17.86 16.71 -16.27
N LYS A 98 -16.74 16.57 -15.59
CA LYS A 98 -15.80 17.67 -15.42
C LYS A 98 -14.41 17.18 -15.00
N THR A 99 -13.39 18.00 -15.30
CA THR A 99 -12.01 17.77 -14.89
C THR A 99 -11.57 18.91 -13.99
N TYR A 100 -10.78 18.56 -12.96
CA TYR A 100 -10.20 19.47 -11.99
C TYR A 100 -8.68 19.26 -11.91
N ARG A 101 -7.97 20.25 -11.40
CA ARG A 101 -6.61 20.09 -10.91
C ARG A 101 -6.66 20.12 -9.38
N VAL A 102 -6.05 19.13 -8.72
CA VAL A 102 -6.01 19.01 -7.26
C VAL A 102 -4.58 18.72 -6.82
N GLU A 103 -4.24 19.06 -5.60
CA GLU A 103 -2.92 18.80 -5.01
C GLU A 103 -2.87 17.38 -4.43
N ASP A 104 -3.98 16.93 -3.83
CA ASP A 104 -4.09 15.66 -3.14
C ASP A 104 -5.24 14.80 -3.67
N VAL A 105 -5.27 13.53 -3.26
CA VAL A 105 -6.37 12.60 -3.54
C VAL A 105 -7.55 12.90 -2.60
N THR A 106 -8.36 13.88 -3.00
CA THR A 106 -9.55 14.33 -2.26
C THR A 106 -10.67 14.63 -3.23
N ILE A 107 -11.93 14.59 -2.77
CA ILE A 107 -13.09 14.96 -3.60
C ILE A 107 -13.02 16.46 -3.94
N PRO A 108 -12.95 16.84 -5.24
CA PRO A 108 -12.84 18.24 -5.62
C PRO A 108 -14.06 19.06 -5.17
N LYS A 109 -13.85 20.26 -4.63
CA LYS A 109 -14.89 21.15 -4.10
C LYS A 109 -16.06 21.46 -5.05
N GLY A 110 -15.92 21.21 -6.34
CA GLY A 110 -16.98 21.42 -7.34
C GLY A 110 -17.85 20.19 -7.59
N VAL A 111 -17.56 19.06 -7.00
CA VAL A 111 -18.38 17.84 -7.08
C VAL A 111 -19.54 17.97 -6.10
N LYS A 112 -20.76 17.93 -6.61
CA LYS A 112 -22.01 18.16 -5.82
C LYS A 112 -22.98 16.98 -5.98
N SER A 113 -22.48 15.77 -5.88
CA SER A 113 -23.27 14.55 -6.00
C SER A 113 -22.92 13.60 -4.86
N PHE A 114 -23.88 12.81 -4.43
CA PHE A 114 -23.69 11.70 -3.50
C PHE A 114 -23.38 10.38 -4.21
N ILE A 115 -23.51 10.35 -5.54
CA ILE A 115 -23.16 9.21 -6.38
C ILE A 115 -22.13 9.73 -7.39
N ILE A 116 -20.90 9.31 -7.25
CA ILE A 116 -19.77 9.85 -8.02
C ILE A 116 -18.79 8.74 -8.44
N GLY A 117 -18.15 8.94 -9.59
CA GLY A 117 -16.94 8.25 -9.99
C GLY A 117 -15.84 9.28 -10.23
N LEU A 118 -14.67 9.05 -9.70
CA LEU A 118 -13.50 9.91 -9.87
C LEU A 118 -12.28 9.09 -10.29
N THR A 119 -11.47 9.67 -11.17
CA THR A 119 -10.11 9.18 -11.41
C THR A 119 -9.12 10.30 -11.16
N TYR A 120 -8.00 9.99 -10.52
CA TYR A 120 -6.88 10.90 -10.30
C TYR A 120 -5.69 10.37 -11.07
N LYS A 121 -5.10 11.20 -11.92
CA LYS A 121 -3.91 10.84 -12.71
C LYS A 121 -2.85 11.93 -12.62
N GLY A 122 -1.62 11.52 -12.42
CA GLY A 122 -0.48 12.41 -12.33
C GLY A 122 0.80 11.64 -12.02
N TYR A 123 1.63 12.24 -11.18
CA TYR A 123 2.90 11.67 -10.79
C TYR A 123 3.12 11.86 -9.29
N ILE A 124 3.68 10.85 -8.65
CA ILE A 124 4.28 10.96 -7.32
C ILE A 124 5.79 11.15 -7.49
N ASN A 125 6.39 12.05 -6.69
CA ASN A 125 7.83 12.25 -6.66
C ASN A 125 8.43 11.47 -5.50
N ILE A 126 9.24 10.47 -5.81
CA ILE A 126 9.92 9.61 -4.85
C ILE A 126 11.29 10.23 -4.52
N PRO A 127 11.57 10.57 -3.25
CA PRO A 127 12.79 11.29 -2.87
C PRO A 127 14.06 10.45 -2.94
N GLU A 128 14.00 9.14 -2.75
CA GLU A 128 15.13 8.21 -2.78
C GLU A 128 14.65 6.78 -3.14
N ASP A 129 15.60 5.91 -3.54
CA ASP A 129 15.30 4.49 -3.80
C ASP A 129 14.79 3.81 -2.53
N GLY A 130 13.61 3.18 -2.57
CA GLY A 130 13.04 2.56 -1.36
C GLY A 130 11.77 1.78 -1.61
N ILE A 131 11.28 1.15 -0.53
CA ILE A 131 9.95 0.54 -0.49
C ILE A 131 9.01 1.53 0.18
N TYR A 132 7.98 1.94 -0.55
CA TYR A 132 7.00 2.92 -0.09
C TYR A 132 5.70 2.22 0.28
N SER A 133 5.16 2.58 1.44
CA SER A 133 3.86 2.10 1.92
C SER A 133 2.77 3.11 1.60
N PHE A 134 1.74 2.65 0.92
CA PHE A 134 0.58 3.42 0.51
C PHE A 134 -0.61 3.01 1.37
N TYR A 135 -1.33 3.99 1.92
CA TYR A 135 -2.53 3.81 2.74
C TYR A 135 -3.67 4.51 2.03
N LEU A 136 -4.60 3.74 1.47
CA LEU A 136 -5.75 4.26 0.75
C LEU A 136 -7.00 4.04 1.59
N SER A 137 -7.55 5.13 2.11
CA SER A 137 -8.80 5.14 2.87
C SER A 137 -9.92 5.62 1.97
N SER A 138 -11.02 4.91 1.90
CA SER A 138 -12.20 5.33 1.14
C SER A 138 -13.51 4.80 1.71
N ASP A 139 -14.59 5.45 1.31
CA ASP A 139 -15.99 5.06 1.40
C ASP A 139 -16.64 5.55 0.10
N ASP A 140 -17.06 4.76 -0.85
CA ASP A 140 -16.95 3.31 -1.08
C ASP A 140 -15.60 2.89 -1.72
N GLY A 141 -15.67 2.24 -2.89
CA GLY A 141 -14.59 1.54 -3.56
C GLY A 141 -13.49 2.41 -4.13
N SER A 142 -12.25 1.94 -4.00
CA SER A 142 -11.09 2.60 -4.57
C SER A 142 -10.00 1.63 -5.00
N MET A 143 -9.17 2.06 -5.97
CA MET A 143 -8.02 1.33 -6.52
C MET A 143 -6.83 2.25 -6.64
N LEU A 144 -5.62 1.76 -6.37
CA LEU A 144 -4.37 2.48 -6.58
C LEU A 144 -3.47 1.73 -7.55
N TYR A 145 -2.95 2.47 -8.53
CA TYR A 145 -1.94 1.98 -9.47
C TYR A 145 -0.71 2.90 -9.45
N ILE A 146 0.47 2.30 -9.39
CA ILE A 146 1.77 2.98 -9.57
C ILE A 146 2.48 2.33 -10.77
N ASP A 147 2.98 3.13 -11.70
CA ASP A 147 3.60 2.65 -12.95
C ASP A 147 2.69 1.70 -13.75
N GLY A 148 1.37 1.88 -13.64
CA GLY A 148 0.36 1.00 -14.25
C GLY A 148 0.17 -0.35 -13.57
N LYS A 149 0.90 -0.64 -12.48
CA LYS A 149 0.72 -1.86 -11.67
C LYS A 149 -0.24 -1.57 -10.52
N GLN A 150 -1.18 -2.48 -10.27
CA GLN A 150 -2.07 -2.40 -9.11
C GLN A 150 -1.28 -2.57 -7.81
N VAL A 151 -1.41 -1.60 -6.91
CA VAL A 151 -0.78 -1.60 -5.58
C VAL A 151 -1.81 -1.86 -4.50
N ILE A 152 -3.02 -1.28 -4.65
CA ILE A 152 -4.13 -1.47 -3.71
C ILE A 152 -5.40 -1.81 -4.48
N ASP A 153 -6.12 -2.80 -3.95
CA ASP A 153 -7.49 -3.14 -4.30
C ASP A 153 -8.37 -2.97 -3.06
N ASN A 154 -9.19 -1.94 -3.08
CA ASN A 154 -10.22 -1.65 -2.09
C ASN A 154 -11.54 -1.40 -2.82
N ASP A 155 -11.80 -2.20 -3.88
CA ASP A 155 -12.97 -2.02 -4.76
C ASP A 155 -14.25 -2.58 -4.13
N GLY A 156 -15.38 -2.12 -4.63
CA GLY A 156 -16.71 -2.56 -4.21
C GLY A 156 -17.42 -1.60 -3.27
N LEU A 157 -18.66 -1.95 -2.91
CA LEU A 157 -19.46 -1.19 -1.94
C LEU A 157 -19.08 -1.60 -0.51
N HIS A 158 -18.62 -0.67 0.29
CA HIS A 158 -18.24 -0.92 1.69
C HIS A 158 -18.32 0.36 2.54
N ALA A 159 -18.41 0.19 3.85
CA ALA A 159 -18.25 1.29 4.81
C ALA A 159 -16.81 1.82 4.81
N PRO A 160 -16.55 3.01 5.41
CA PRO A 160 -15.20 3.57 5.49
C PRO A 160 -14.15 2.53 5.90
N GLY A 161 -13.12 2.38 5.11
CA GLY A 161 -12.04 1.42 5.34
C GLY A 161 -10.71 1.89 4.76
N GLU A 162 -9.61 1.34 5.29
CA GLU A 162 -8.26 1.59 4.79
C GLU A 162 -7.61 0.29 4.37
N VAL A 163 -7.02 0.29 3.18
CA VAL A 163 -6.19 -0.81 2.66
C VAL A 163 -4.79 -0.30 2.40
N THR A 164 -3.80 -1.11 2.76
CA THR A 164 -2.38 -0.79 2.60
C THR A 164 -1.77 -1.64 1.50
N GLY A 165 -0.90 -1.00 0.69
CA GLY A 165 -0.08 -1.67 -0.31
C GLY A 165 1.34 -1.13 -0.30
N GLN A 166 2.28 -1.85 -0.93
CA GLN A 166 3.67 -1.43 -1.02
C GLN A 166 4.17 -1.47 -2.47
N ALA A 167 5.09 -0.55 -2.79
CA ALA A 167 5.81 -0.57 -4.05
C ALA A 167 7.29 -0.25 -3.82
N ALA A 168 8.16 -0.99 -4.50
CA ALA A 168 9.60 -0.73 -4.54
C ALA A 168 9.89 0.22 -5.72
N LEU A 169 10.35 1.44 -5.42
CA LEU A 169 10.44 2.54 -6.38
C LEU A 169 11.84 3.16 -6.38
N LYS A 170 12.35 3.49 -7.56
CA LYS A 170 13.55 4.31 -7.74
C LYS A 170 13.23 5.78 -7.43
N GLN A 171 14.25 6.54 -7.04
CA GLN A 171 14.16 8.00 -6.94
C GLN A 171 13.65 8.61 -8.25
N GLY A 172 12.68 9.54 -8.17
CA GLY A 172 12.14 10.29 -9.30
C GLY A 172 10.62 10.22 -9.41
N TYR A 173 10.10 10.53 -10.60
CA TYR A 173 8.66 10.60 -10.82
C TYR A 173 8.10 9.26 -11.30
N HIS A 174 7.00 8.83 -10.66
CA HIS A 174 6.26 7.63 -11.01
C HIS A 174 4.81 7.98 -11.36
N PRO A 175 4.28 7.52 -12.51
CA PRO A 175 2.87 7.65 -12.80
C PRO A 175 2.01 7.06 -11.70
N ILE A 176 1.04 7.85 -11.22
CA ILE A 176 0.04 7.43 -10.25
C ILE A 176 -1.35 7.54 -10.85
N GLU A 177 -2.18 6.51 -10.63
CA GLU A 177 -3.61 6.55 -10.90
C GLU A 177 -4.38 6.05 -9.67
N VAL A 178 -5.36 6.85 -9.23
CA VAL A 178 -6.35 6.43 -8.23
C VAL A 178 -7.71 6.45 -8.89
N GLN A 179 -8.46 5.38 -8.71
CA GLN A 179 -9.88 5.27 -9.07
C GLN A 179 -10.70 5.24 -7.80
N TYR A 180 -11.84 5.90 -7.81
CA TYR A 180 -12.72 5.99 -6.66
C TYR A 180 -14.16 6.16 -7.07
N PHE A 181 -15.05 5.49 -6.39
CA PHE A 181 -16.48 5.77 -6.48
C PHE A 181 -17.14 5.78 -5.09
N ASP A 182 -18.27 6.48 -5.01
CA ASP A 182 -19.08 6.60 -3.81
C ASP A 182 -20.56 6.67 -4.14
N HIS A 183 -21.38 6.05 -3.31
CA HIS A 183 -22.83 5.98 -3.44
C HIS A 183 -23.58 6.59 -2.26
N GLY A 184 -22.91 7.29 -1.35
CA GLY A 184 -23.56 7.76 -0.13
C GLY A 184 -23.05 9.08 0.44
N GLY A 185 -22.05 9.71 -0.16
CA GLY A 185 -21.41 10.92 0.36
C GLY A 185 -20.22 10.62 1.28
N GLY A 186 -19.38 9.70 0.84
CA GLY A 186 -18.18 9.28 1.53
C GLY A 186 -16.97 10.18 1.31
N SER A 187 -15.80 9.62 1.48
CA SER A 187 -14.50 10.32 1.38
C SER A 187 -13.43 9.42 0.78
N ILE A 188 -12.37 10.05 0.30
CA ILE A 188 -11.15 9.37 -0.13
C ILE A 188 -9.93 10.12 0.36
N HIS A 189 -8.91 9.38 0.77
CA HIS A 189 -7.61 9.91 1.19
C HIS A 189 -6.50 8.91 0.90
N LEU A 190 -5.37 9.41 0.39
CA LEU A 190 -4.15 8.64 0.17
C LEU A 190 -3.02 9.21 1.01
N LYS A 191 -2.39 8.37 1.82
CA LYS A 191 -1.16 8.69 2.54
C LYS A 191 -0.02 7.79 2.01
N VAL A 192 1.18 8.34 1.90
CA VAL A 192 2.37 7.62 1.44
C VAL A 192 3.50 7.81 2.46
N CYS A 193 4.12 6.71 2.87
CA CYS A 193 5.24 6.72 3.80
C CYS A 193 6.45 5.99 3.22
N ASP A 194 7.65 6.45 3.59
CA ASP A 194 8.91 5.78 3.34
C ASP A 194 9.13 4.56 4.27
N ASN A 195 10.31 3.93 4.18
CA ASN A 195 10.68 2.78 5.02
C ASN A 195 10.70 3.08 6.53
N ASP A 196 10.95 4.33 6.90
CA ASP A 196 11.00 4.78 8.30
C ASP A 196 9.62 5.17 8.84
N GLY A 197 8.59 5.06 7.99
CA GLY A 197 7.21 5.44 8.32
C GLY A 197 6.97 6.95 8.25
N LYS A 198 7.89 7.72 7.70
CA LYS A 198 7.74 9.16 7.51
C LYS A 198 6.90 9.42 6.26
N GLU A 199 5.89 10.24 6.41
CA GLU A 199 5.03 10.69 5.30
C GLU A 199 5.81 11.61 4.35
N ILE A 200 5.62 11.40 3.03
CA ILE A 200 6.25 12.15 1.93
C ILE A 200 5.26 12.97 1.13
#